data_8489436c5f838eb256c0bc1a016e1281
#
_entry.id   8489436c5f838eb256c0bc1a016e1281
#
_cell.length_a   1.000
_cell.length_b   1.000
_cell.length_c   1.000
_cell.angle_alpha   90.00
_cell.angle_beta   90.00
_cell.angle_gamma   90.00
#
_symmetry.space_group_name_H-M   'P 1'
#
loop_
_entity.id
_entity.type
_entity.pdbx_description
1 polymer ?
#
loop_
_entity_poly.entity_id
_entity_poly.type
_entity_poly.pdbx_seq_one_letter_code
_entity_poly.pdbx_strand_id
1 'polypeptide(L)'
;MSDDHDDSPIAAQVRDLEALLEAKGLIDPRELDQVLEAFAARASPANGFRVVAHAWVDEGFRERLLGNANDTLPELGLSMGGGLQPQVLHVVENTENVHNVIVCTLCSCYPLSLLGPSPTWYKSPAYRSAVVDRPREVLAQFGLELPQDTEIRVWDANAESRYMVLPRRPDGTEDLDEAALADLVTRNGLIGTAAV
;
A
#
# COMPACT_ATOMS: atom_id res chain seq x y z
N MET A 1 -10.24 1.91 19.76
CA MET A 1 -8.93 2.09 20.39
C MET A 1 -8.49 3.49 20.00
N SER A 2 -8.60 4.44 20.91
CA SER A 2 -8.24 5.85 20.73
C SER A 2 -6.73 5.95 20.52
N ASP A 3 -6.35 6.80 19.54
CA ASP A 3 -4.97 7.11 19.18
C ASP A 3 -4.21 7.70 20.39
N ASP A 4 -3.42 6.86 21.04
CA ASP A 4 -2.50 7.21 22.13
C ASP A 4 -1.19 7.86 21.59
N HIS A 5 -1.20 8.35 20.34
CA HIS A 5 -0.03 8.96 19.71
C HIS A 5 0.14 10.45 20.02
N ASP A 6 -0.91 11.12 20.50
CA ASP A 6 -0.92 12.56 20.69
C ASP A 6 -0.13 13.03 21.93
N ASP A 7 0.10 12.15 22.91
CA ASP A 7 0.81 12.45 24.17
C ASP A 7 2.27 11.98 24.22
N SER A 8 2.83 11.50 23.09
CA SER A 8 4.23 11.06 23.08
C SER A 8 5.19 12.25 23.23
N PRO A 9 6.36 12.07 23.91
CA PRO A 9 7.38 13.13 23.99
C PRO A 9 7.82 13.64 22.61
N ILE A 10 7.81 12.77 21.58
CA ILE A 10 8.15 13.13 20.21
C ILE A 10 7.05 14.03 19.61
N ALA A 11 5.78 13.71 19.83
CA ALA A 11 4.68 14.54 19.34
C ALA A 11 4.72 15.96 19.97
N ALA A 12 5.09 16.07 21.24
CA ALA A 12 5.31 17.36 21.88
C ALA A 12 6.45 18.15 21.23
N GLN A 13 7.58 17.50 20.94
CA GLN A 13 8.70 18.14 20.28
C GLN A 13 8.35 18.59 18.84
N VAL A 14 7.53 17.83 18.11
CA VAL A 14 7.05 18.23 16.78
C VAL A 14 6.18 19.48 16.87
N ARG A 15 5.22 19.53 17.80
CA ARG A 15 4.39 20.74 18.03
C ARG A 15 5.22 21.97 18.40
N ASP A 16 6.25 21.81 19.27
CA ASP A 16 7.14 22.90 19.64
C ASP A 16 7.95 23.40 18.43
N LEU A 17 8.39 22.49 17.55
CA LEU A 17 9.10 22.85 16.32
C LEU A 17 8.17 23.57 15.35
N GLU A 18 6.96 23.11 15.15
CA GLU A 18 5.96 23.76 14.29
C GLU A 18 5.68 25.19 14.78
N ALA A 19 5.42 25.38 16.08
CA ALA A 19 5.21 26.68 16.66
C ALA A 19 6.42 27.63 16.48
N LEU A 20 7.64 27.11 16.54
CA LEU A 20 8.85 27.88 16.30
C LEU A 20 8.98 28.30 14.82
N LEU A 21 8.66 27.41 13.89
CA LEU A 21 8.70 27.68 12.46
C LEU A 21 7.64 28.71 12.05
N GLU A 22 6.44 28.61 12.60
CA GLU A 22 5.37 29.60 12.46
C GLU A 22 5.78 30.97 12.99
N ALA A 23 6.30 31.03 14.23
CA ALA A 23 6.78 32.29 14.81
C ALA A 23 7.89 32.97 14.02
N LYS A 24 8.66 32.19 13.24
CA LYS A 24 9.69 32.70 12.33
C LYS A 24 9.16 33.05 10.94
N GLY A 25 7.89 32.82 10.67
CA GLY A 25 7.27 33.02 9.36
C GLY A 25 7.82 32.07 8.25
N LEU A 26 8.32 30.92 8.63
CA LEU A 26 8.87 29.93 7.70
C LEU A 26 7.79 28.95 7.18
N ILE A 27 6.70 28.80 7.91
CA ILE A 27 5.51 28.04 7.51
C ILE A 27 4.25 28.86 7.82
N ASP A 28 3.21 28.72 7.00
CA ASP A 28 1.83 29.10 7.32
C ASP A 28 1.07 27.82 7.69
N PRO A 29 0.57 27.67 8.92
CA PRO A 29 -0.16 26.48 9.36
C PRO A 29 -1.34 26.14 8.46
N ARG A 30 -2.06 27.13 7.93
CA ARG A 30 -3.21 26.93 7.04
C ARG A 30 -2.81 26.37 5.69
N GLU A 31 -1.67 26.81 5.14
CA GLU A 31 -1.14 26.25 3.90
C GLU A 31 -0.66 24.80 4.13
N LEU A 32 -0.02 24.53 5.27
CA LEU A 32 0.41 23.19 5.66
C LEU A 32 -0.80 22.24 5.80
N ASP A 33 -1.84 22.66 6.53
CA ASP A 33 -3.07 21.89 6.70
C ASP A 33 -3.74 21.57 5.35
N GLN A 34 -3.83 22.56 4.45
CA GLN A 34 -4.39 22.35 3.12
C GLN A 34 -3.60 21.32 2.31
N VAL A 35 -2.27 21.35 2.38
CA VAL A 35 -1.42 20.36 1.70
C VAL A 35 -1.63 18.96 2.29
N LEU A 36 -1.69 18.86 3.62
CA LEU A 36 -1.92 17.58 4.32
C LEU A 36 -3.31 17.01 4.02
N GLU A 37 -4.36 17.85 4.03
CA GLU A 37 -5.72 17.46 3.69
C GLU A 37 -5.83 17.02 2.23
N ALA A 38 -5.24 17.77 1.30
CA ALA A 38 -5.23 17.41 -0.13
C ALA A 38 -4.46 16.10 -0.38
N PHE A 39 -3.39 15.85 0.37
CA PHE A 39 -2.65 14.60 0.32
C PHE A 39 -3.46 13.44 0.89
N ALA A 40 -4.06 13.61 2.07
CA ALA A 40 -4.88 12.59 2.71
C ALA A 40 -6.12 12.23 1.87
N ALA A 41 -6.75 13.22 1.21
CA ALA A 41 -7.89 13.00 0.32
C ALA A 41 -7.54 12.16 -0.92
N ARG A 42 -6.28 12.19 -1.38
CA ARG A 42 -5.80 11.41 -2.52
C ARG A 42 -5.28 10.02 -2.13
N ALA A 43 -4.90 9.82 -0.87
CA ALA A 43 -4.34 8.57 -0.36
C ALA A 43 -5.46 7.66 0.16
N SER A 44 -6.00 6.81 -0.71
CA SER A 44 -7.12 5.93 -0.35
C SER A 44 -6.87 4.49 -0.79
N PRO A 45 -7.20 3.48 0.05
CA PRO A 45 -7.18 2.08 -0.37
C PRO A 45 -8.12 1.81 -1.55
N ALA A 46 -9.21 2.57 -1.68
CA ALA A 46 -10.15 2.45 -2.79
C ALA A 46 -9.48 2.67 -4.16
N ASN A 47 -8.38 3.44 -4.22
CA ASN A 47 -7.62 3.60 -5.45
C ASN A 47 -6.98 2.27 -5.88
N GLY A 48 -6.34 1.54 -4.96
CA GLY A 48 -5.78 0.23 -5.24
C GLY A 48 -6.85 -0.81 -5.56
N PHE A 49 -8.01 -0.75 -4.89
CA PHE A 49 -9.13 -1.65 -5.17
C PHE A 49 -9.64 -1.48 -6.60
N ARG A 50 -9.80 -0.24 -7.07
CA ARG A 50 -10.18 0.06 -8.45
C ARG A 50 -9.13 -0.44 -9.46
N VAL A 51 -7.83 -0.24 -9.18
CA VAL A 51 -6.75 -0.72 -10.05
C VAL A 51 -6.82 -2.23 -10.20
N VAL A 52 -7.01 -2.97 -9.11
CA VAL A 52 -7.11 -4.44 -9.13
C VAL A 52 -8.36 -4.90 -9.87
N ALA A 53 -9.53 -4.34 -9.55
CA ALA A 53 -10.78 -4.70 -10.20
C ALA A 53 -10.71 -4.46 -11.72
N HIS A 54 -10.14 -3.33 -12.14
CA HIS A 54 -9.95 -3.03 -13.56
C HIS A 54 -8.97 -4.01 -14.23
N ALA A 55 -7.86 -4.35 -13.57
CA ALA A 55 -6.91 -5.34 -14.07
C ALA A 55 -7.52 -6.76 -14.21
N TRP A 56 -8.54 -7.08 -13.41
CA TRP A 56 -9.24 -8.36 -13.50
C TRP A 56 -10.21 -8.45 -14.69
N VAL A 57 -10.69 -7.32 -15.21
CA VAL A 57 -11.65 -7.27 -16.33
C VAL A 57 -11.02 -6.85 -17.65
N ASP A 58 -9.88 -6.16 -17.64
CA ASP A 58 -9.14 -5.71 -18.82
C ASP A 58 -7.72 -6.31 -18.82
N GLU A 59 -7.53 -7.36 -19.63
CA GLU A 59 -6.24 -8.05 -19.79
C GLU A 59 -5.15 -7.10 -20.34
N GLY A 60 -5.50 -6.23 -21.28
CA GLY A 60 -4.54 -5.28 -21.85
C GLY A 60 -4.07 -4.25 -20.81
N PHE A 61 -4.98 -3.77 -19.96
CA PHE A 61 -4.60 -2.92 -18.82
C PHE A 61 -3.71 -3.68 -17.84
N ARG A 62 -4.07 -4.93 -17.50
CA ARG A 62 -3.28 -5.79 -16.59
C ARG A 62 -1.85 -5.97 -17.10
N GLU A 63 -1.66 -6.28 -18.39
CA GLU A 63 -0.32 -6.43 -18.97
C GLU A 63 0.50 -5.15 -18.88
N ARG A 64 -0.10 -3.98 -19.19
CA ARG A 64 0.58 -2.69 -19.06
C ARG A 64 0.90 -2.35 -17.61
N LEU A 65 -0.02 -2.63 -16.69
CA LEU A 65 0.15 -2.39 -15.27
C LEU A 65 1.33 -3.18 -14.70
N LEU A 66 1.44 -4.45 -15.06
CA LEU A 66 2.55 -5.31 -14.65
C LEU A 66 3.88 -4.88 -15.31
N GLY A 67 3.84 -4.37 -16.52
CA GLY A 67 5.03 -3.89 -17.25
C GLY A 67 5.53 -2.53 -16.76
N ASN A 68 4.64 -1.56 -16.58
CA ASN A 68 4.96 -0.19 -16.13
C ASN A 68 3.74 0.45 -15.47
N ALA A 69 3.63 0.27 -14.16
CA ALA A 69 2.50 0.78 -13.41
C ALA A 69 2.41 2.32 -13.42
N ASN A 70 3.55 3.03 -13.37
CA ASN A 70 3.55 4.49 -13.34
C ASN A 70 2.95 5.11 -14.60
N ASP A 71 3.17 4.50 -15.77
CA ASP A 71 2.62 4.98 -17.04
C ASP A 71 1.16 4.52 -17.25
N THR A 72 0.72 3.47 -16.55
CA THR A 72 -0.62 2.89 -16.68
C THR A 72 -1.65 3.52 -15.72
N LEU A 73 -1.25 3.87 -14.50
CA LEU A 73 -2.14 4.46 -13.49
C LEU A 73 -2.92 5.71 -13.98
N PRO A 74 -2.33 6.60 -14.81
CA PRO A 74 -3.05 7.75 -15.37
C PRO A 74 -4.30 7.41 -16.19
N GLU A 75 -4.41 6.19 -16.75
CA GLU A 75 -5.64 5.73 -17.44
C GLU A 75 -6.85 5.72 -16.49
N LEU A 76 -6.63 5.52 -15.19
CA LEU A 76 -7.64 5.59 -14.14
C LEU A 76 -7.66 6.93 -13.39
N GLY A 77 -6.92 7.94 -13.86
CA GLY A 77 -6.77 9.23 -13.17
C GLY A 77 -5.95 9.14 -11.88
N LEU A 78 -5.12 8.12 -11.73
CA LEU A 78 -4.29 7.87 -10.56
C LEU A 78 -2.81 8.13 -10.87
N SER A 79 -2.01 8.33 -9.84
CA SER A 79 -0.57 8.45 -9.98
C SER A 79 0.16 8.12 -8.67
N MET A 80 1.43 7.78 -8.77
CA MET A 80 2.34 7.70 -7.63
C MET A 80 2.89 9.07 -7.21
N GLY A 81 2.46 10.14 -7.88
CA GLY A 81 2.87 11.51 -7.62
C GLY A 81 2.29 12.07 -6.32
N GLY A 82 2.96 13.10 -5.78
CA GLY A 82 2.59 13.80 -4.54
C GLY A 82 3.68 13.75 -3.48
N GLY A 83 4.74 12.96 -3.69
CA GLY A 83 5.95 13.00 -2.86
C GLY A 83 7.03 13.93 -3.43
N LEU A 84 7.97 14.34 -2.59
CA LEU A 84 9.13 15.15 -2.98
C LEU A 84 10.13 14.38 -3.86
N GLN A 85 10.02 13.05 -3.91
CA GLN A 85 10.88 12.16 -4.68
C GLN A 85 10.06 11.35 -5.67
N PRO A 86 10.55 11.13 -6.89
CA PRO A 86 9.95 10.17 -7.82
C PRO A 86 9.91 8.77 -7.20
N GLN A 87 8.76 8.12 -7.28
CA GLN A 87 8.57 6.75 -6.80
C GLN A 87 8.16 5.86 -7.97
N VAL A 88 8.80 4.71 -8.08
CA VAL A 88 8.45 3.68 -9.05
C VAL A 88 7.58 2.63 -8.36
N LEU A 89 6.40 2.38 -8.91
CA LEU A 89 5.54 1.31 -8.46
C LEU A 89 5.80 0.05 -9.28
N HIS A 90 6.06 -1.03 -8.59
CA HIS A 90 6.09 -2.38 -9.16
C HIS A 90 4.84 -3.13 -8.71
N VAL A 91 4.02 -3.54 -9.66
CA VAL A 91 2.88 -4.41 -9.39
C VAL A 91 3.33 -5.86 -9.60
N VAL A 92 3.09 -6.70 -8.59
CA VAL A 92 3.51 -8.10 -8.58
C VAL A 92 2.27 -8.99 -8.47
N GLU A 93 2.11 -9.89 -9.41
CA GLU A 93 0.90 -10.69 -9.54
C GLU A 93 0.99 -12.02 -8.79
N ASN A 94 -0.05 -12.34 -8.03
CA ASN A 94 -0.26 -13.67 -7.49
C ASN A 94 -0.79 -14.61 -8.58
N THR A 95 -0.21 -15.79 -8.65
CA THR A 95 -0.64 -16.86 -9.54
C THR A 95 -1.07 -18.09 -8.72
N GLU A 96 -1.45 -19.16 -9.40
CA GLU A 96 -1.77 -20.42 -8.72
C GLU A 96 -0.61 -20.95 -7.87
N ASN A 97 0.63 -20.76 -8.35
CA ASN A 97 1.83 -21.32 -7.75
C ASN A 97 2.73 -20.30 -7.06
N VAL A 98 2.42 -19.00 -7.17
CA VAL A 98 3.23 -17.92 -6.61
C VAL A 98 2.36 -16.96 -5.80
N HIS A 99 2.75 -16.72 -4.57
CA HIS A 99 2.17 -15.71 -3.69
C HIS A 99 3.20 -14.65 -3.34
N ASN A 100 2.82 -13.39 -3.51
CA ASN A 100 3.69 -12.25 -3.26
C ASN A 100 3.29 -11.57 -1.94
N VAL A 101 4.26 -11.10 -1.19
CA VAL A 101 4.07 -10.28 0.00
C VAL A 101 5.06 -9.13 0.01
N ILE A 102 4.62 -7.95 0.43
CA ILE A 102 5.46 -6.76 0.46
C ILE A 102 5.88 -6.40 1.89
N VAL A 103 7.06 -5.84 2.01
CA VAL A 103 7.63 -5.35 3.27
C VAL A 103 8.49 -4.12 2.99
N CYS A 104 8.82 -3.34 4.02
CA CYS A 104 9.98 -2.47 4.02
C CYS A 104 10.80 -2.76 5.27
N THR A 105 11.95 -3.41 5.12
CA THR A 105 12.80 -3.84 6.25
C THR A 105 13.49 -2.66 6.94
N LEU A 106 13.75 -1.57 6.21
CA LEU A 106 14.50 -0.41 6.72
C LEU A 106 13.61 0.62 7.44
N CYS A 107 12.45 0.90 6.88
CA CYS A 107 11.59 1.97 7.39
C CYS A 107 10.10 1.61 7.28
N SER A 108 9.34 2.32 6.45
CA SER A 108 7.91 2.11 6.25
C SER A 108 7.47 2.47 4.83
N CYS A 109 8.36 2.26 3.85
CA CYS A 109 8.08 2.53 2.45
C CYS A 109 6.86 1.75 1.97
N TYR A 110 5.86 2.47 1.43
CA TYR A 110 4.53 1.98 1.19
C TYR A 110 3.86 2.78 0.07
N PRO A 111 3.09 2.20 -0.84
CA PRO A 111 2.42 2.93 -1.90
C PRO A 111 1.17 3.65 -1.38
N LEU A 112 1.38 4.72 -0.61
CA LEU A 112 0.38 5.43 0.18
C LEU A 112 -0.78 5.96 -0.67
N SER A 113 -0.50 6.48 -1.87
CA SER A 113 -1.52 7.02 -2.79
C SER A 113 -2.56 5.97 -3.21
N LEU A 114 -2.17 4.70 -3.26
CA LEU A 114 -3.02 3.59 -3.71
C LEU A 114 -3.61 2.77 -2.56
N LEU A 115 -2.88 2.63 -1.46
CA LEU A 115 -3.28 1.75 -0.35
C LEU A 115 -3.74 2.52 0.90
N GLY A 116 -3.74 3.86 0.85
CA GLY A 116 -4.02 4.70 2.02
C GLY A 116 -2.95 4.58 3.10
N PRO A 117 -3.20 5.06 4.33
CA PRO A 117 -2.26 4.94 5.45
C PRO A 117 -1.92 3.47 5.75
N SER A 118 -0.62 3.18 5.94
CA SER A 118 -0.19 1.81 6.22
C SER A 118 -0.73 1.31 7.56
N PRO A 119 -1.10 0.01 7.67
CA PRO A 119 -1.47 -0.57 8.95
C PRO A 119 -0.32 -0.46 9.97
N THR A 120 -0.63 -0.35 11.24
CA THR A 120 0.38 -0.24 12.31
C THR A 120 1.32 -1.43 12.35
N TRP A 121 0.81 -2.64 12.12
CA TRP A 121 1.60 -3.87 12.09
C TRP A 121 2.65 -3.87 10.95
N TYR A 122 2.38 -3.22 9.81
CA TYR A 122 3.32 -3.14 8.67
C TYR A 122 4.65 -2.45 9.07
N LYS A 123 4.59 -1.51 10.00
CA LYS A 123 5.75 -0.78 10.52
C LYS A 123 6.45 -1.50 11.67
N SER A 124 5.84 -2.55 12.24
CA SER A 124 6.39 -3.21 13.43
C SER A 124 7.71 -3.93 13.13
N PRO A 125 8.71 -3.84 14.01
CA PRO A 125 9.95 -4.60 13.86
C PRO A 125 9.71 -6.10 13.75
N ALA A 126 8.70 -6.61 14.46
CA ALA A 126 8.33 -8.02 14.44
C ALA A 126 7.91 -8.50 13.05
N TYR A 127 7.01 -7.78 12.37
CA TYR A 127 6.62 -8.10 10.99
C TYR A 127 7.79 -8.00 10.03
N ARG A 128 8.53 -6.87 10.07
CA ARG A 128 9.60 -6.57 9.13
C ARG A 128 10.74 -7.60 9.16
N SER A 129 11.10 -8.10 10.32
CA SER A 129 12.12 -9.13 10.44
C SER A 129 11.58 -10.53 10.12
N ALA A 130 10.40 -10.87 10.64
CA ALA A 130 9.87 -12.21 10.53
C ALA A 130 9.43 -12.57 9.10
N VAL A 131 8.84 -11.61 8.34
CA VAL A 131 8.32 -11.89 7.01
C VAL A 131 9.40 -12.23 5.99
N VAL A 132 10.62 -11.71 6.16
CA VAL A 132 11.76 -12.03 5.28
C VAL A 132 12.31 -13.43 5.60
N ASP A 133 12.39 -13.77 6.90
CA ASP A 133 12.98 -15.02 7.35
C ASP A 133 12.00 -16.21 7.28
N ARG A 134 10.73 -15.96 7.66
CA ARG A 134 9.70 -16.98 7.80
C ARG A 134 8.35 -16.53 7.22
N PRO A 135 8.28 -16.20 5.91
CA PRO A 135 7.08 -15.60 5.33
C PRO A 135 5.84 -16.46 5.50
N ARG A 136 5.94 -17.77 5.34
CA ARG A 136 4.81 -18.70 5.47
C ARG A 136 4.21 -18.70 6.88
N GLU A 137 5.05 -18.68 7.91
CA GLU A 137 4.58 -18.61 9.30
C GLU A 137 3.90 -17.26 9.60
N VAL A 138 4.44 -16.18 9.04
CA VAL A 138 3.84 -14.84 9.18
C VAL A 138 2.48 -14.80 8.50
N LEU A 139 2.35 -15.31 7.28
CA LEU A 139 1.07 -15.35 6.58
C LEU A 139 0.03 -16.18 7.33
N ALA A 140 0.43 -17.32 7.92
CA ALA A 140 -0.46 -18.13 8.77
C ALA A 140 -0.96 -17.36 10.01
N GLN A 141 -0.13 -16.48 10.61
CA GLN A 141 -0.56 -15.61 11.71
C GLN A 141 -1.61 -14.56 11.28
N PHE A 142 -1.62 -14.18 10.00
CA PHE A 142 -2.69 -13.37 9.40
C PHE A 142 -3.92 -14.18 8.98
N GLY A 143 -3.90 -15.51 9.18
CA GLY A 143 -4.97 -16.41 8.78
C GLY A 143 -4.90 -16.86 7.32
N LEU A 144 -3.78 -16.60 6.64
CA LEU A 144 -3.56 -17.02 5.27
C LEU A 144 -2.70 -18.30 5.23
N GLU A 145 -3.34 -19.42 5.01
CA GLU A 145 -2.68 -20.72 4.81
C GLU A 145 -2.56 -21.01 3.31
N LEU A 146 -1.33 -21.14 2.83
CA LEU A 146 -1.02 -21.44 1.44
C LEU A 146 -0.60 -22.91 1.28
N PRO A 147 -0.91 -23.56 0.14
CA PRO A 147 -0.39 -24.86 -0.21
C PRO A 147 1.13 -24.94 -0.03
N GLN A 148 1.65 -26.11 0.34
CA GLN A 148 3.08 -26.26 0.64
C GLN A 148 4.00 -26.04 -0.58
N ASP A 149 3.49 -26.27 -1.77
CA ASP A 149 4.15 -26.09 -3.06
C ASP A 149 4.05 -24.66 -3.62
N THR A 150 3.23 -23.79 -2.99
CA THR A 150 3.18 -22.37 -3.39
C THR A 150 4.49 -21.67 -3.03
N GLU A 151 5.16 -21.10 -4.01
CA GLU A 151 6.32 -20.23 -3.84
C GLU A 151 5.88 -18.92 -3.19
N ILE A 152 6.57 -18.47 -2.13
CA ILE A 152 6.32 -17.16 -1.52
C ILE A 152 7.46 -16.22 -1.86
N ARG A 153 7.14 -15.10 -2.51
CA ARG A 153 8.10 -14.05 -2.86
C ARG A 153 7.90 -12.85 -1.97
N VAL A 154 8.97 -12.44 -1.27
CA VAL A 154 8.97 -11.27 -0.40
C VAL A 154 9.64 -10.11 -1.14
N TRP A 155 8.92 -8.99 -1.27
CA TRP A 155 9.38 -7.79 -1.96
C TRP A 155 9.69 -6.69 -0.95
N ASP A 156 10.97 -6.30 -0.89
CA ASP A 156 11.44 -5.28 0.05
C ASP A 156 11.42 -3.89 -0.60
N ALA A 157 10.49 -3.07 -0.17
CA ALA A 157 10.35 -1.69 -0.65
C ALA A 157 11.47 -0.80 -0.09
N ASN A 158 11.84 0.22 -0.86
CA ASN A 158 12.85 1.21 -0.47
C ASN A 158 12.38 2.63 -0.83
N ALA A 159 13.27 3.64 -0.70
CA ALA A 159 12.92 5.03 -0.93
C ALA A 159 12.40 5.32 -2.36
N GLU A 160 12.87 4.58 -3.35
CA GLU A 160 12.54 4.79 -4.76
C GLU A 160 11.50 3.81 -5.27
N SER A 161 11.55 2.55 -4.79
CA SER A 161 10.67 1.45 -5.23
C SER A 161 9.55 1.18 -4.24
N ARG A 162 8.33 1.09 -4.75
CA ARG A 162 7.13 0.67 -4.04
C ARG A 162 6.58 -0.58 -4.71
N TYR A 163 5.92 -1.41 -3.92
CA TYR A 163 5.29 -2.62 -4.42
C TYR A 163 3.81 -2.65 -4.06
N MET A 164 3.01 -3.24 -4.93
CA MET A 164 1.61 -3.59 -4.70
C MET A 164 1.36 -4.99 -5.24
N VAL A 165 0.68 -5.82 -4.48
CA VAL A 165 0.26 -7.13 -4.94
C VAL A 165 -1.00 -6.98 -5.79
N LEU A 166 -1.02 -7.61 -6.96
CA LEU A 166 -2.21 -7.88 -7.74
C LEU A 166 -2.69 -9.29 -7.34
N PRO A 167 -3.71 -9.41 -6.48
CA PRO A 167 -4.22 -10.70 -6.08
C PRO A 167 -4.93 -11.41 -7.24
N ARG A 168 -5.05 -12.73 -7.16
CA ARG A 168 -5.85 -13.50 -8.12
C ARG A 168 -7.32 -13.09 -8.01
N ARG A 169 -7.99 -13.04 -9.16
CA ARG A 169 -9.44 -12.90 -9.18
C ARG A 169 -10.08 -14.12 -8.51
N PRO A 170 -10.99 -13.94 -7.55
CA PRO A 170 -11.66 -15.07 -6.91
C PRO A 170 -12.51 -15.86 -7.90
N ASP A 171 -12.52 -17.17 -7.76
CA ASP A 171 -13.37 -18.05 -8.55
C ASP A 171 -14.87 -17.74 -8.31
N GLY A 172 -15.69 -17.85 -9.35
CA GLY A 172 -17.14 -17.59 -9.25
C GLY A 172 -17.51 -16.10 -9.25
N THR A 173 -16.57 -15.22 -9.67
CA THR A 173 -16.82 -13.77 -9.77
C THR A 173 -16.94 -13.29 -11.22
N GLU A 174 -17.08 -14.21 -12.18
CA GLU A 174 -17.06 -13.91 -13.62
C GLU A 174 -18.18 -12.96 -14.03
N ASP A 175 -19.34 -13.04 -13.35
CA ASP A 175 -20.54 -12.23 -13.62
C ASP A 175 -20.56 -10.89 -12.83
N LEU A 176 -19.57 -10.63 -11.98
CA LEU A 176 -19.51 -9.39 -11.21
C LEU A 176 -18.99 -8.23 -12.07
N ASP A 177 -19.62 -7.08 -11.92
CA ASP A 177 -19.11 -5.84 -12.49
C ASP A 177 -17.86 -5.33 -11.72
N GLU A 178 -17.17 -4.35 -12.30
CA GLU A 178 -15.93 -3.81 -11.76
C GLU A 178 -16.11 -3.21 -10.36
N ALA A 179 -17.27 -2.61 -10.05
CA ALA A 179 -17.54 -2.05 -8.75
C ALA A 179 -17.68 -3.13 -7.68
N ALA A 180 -18.44 -4.19 -7.99
CA ALA A 180 -18.59 -5.34 -7.10
C ALA A 180 -17.27 -6.11 -6.90
N LEU A 181 -16.44 -6.17 -7.95
CA LEU A 181 -15.09 -6.75 -7.85
C LEU A 181 -14.18 -5.90 -6.94
N ALA A 182 -14.25 -4.58 -7.02
CA ALA A 182 -13.47 -3.68 -6.15
C ALA A 182 -13.84 -3.86 -4.67
N ASP A 183 -15.10 -4.15 -4.35
CA ASP A 183 -15.57 -4.39 -2.98
C ASP A 183 -14.99 -5.68 -2.37
N LEU A 184 -14.54 -6.63 -3.18
CA LEU A 184 -13.87 -7.83 -2.71
C LEU A 184 -12.43 -7.56 -2.29
N VAL A 185 -11.78 -6.56 -2.88
CA VAL A 185 -10.36 -6.28 -2.65
C VAL A 185 -10.15 -5.68 -1.27
N THR A 186 -9.14 -6.14 -0.57
CA THR A 186 -8.76 -5.60 0.73
C THR A 186 -7.36 -5.02 0.72
N ARG A 187 -7.09 -4.05 1.58
CA ARG A 187 -5.72 -3.53 1.74
C ARG A 187 -4.72 -4.63 2.10
N ASN A 188 -5.10 -5.58 2.94
CA ASN A 188 -4.25 -6.71 3.30
C ASN A 188 -3.97 -7.61 2.09
N GLY A 189 -4.92 -7.79 1.17
CA GLY A 189 -4.71 -8.45 -0.11
C GLY A 189 -3.68 -7.74 -0.98
N LEU A 190 -3.71 -6.40 -1.02
CA LEU A 190 -2.74 -5.58 -1.76
C LEU A 190 -1.33 -5.57 -1.13
N ILE A 191 -1.21 -5.91 0.15
CA ILE A 191 0.07 -6.15 0.84
C ILE A 191 0.53 -7.60 0.66
N GLY A 192 -0.40 -8.51 0.36
CA GLY A 192 -0.16 -9.94 0.23
C GLY A 192 -0.27 -10.71 1.54
N THR A 193 -0.92 -10.15 2.57
CA THR A 193 -1.13 -10.82 3.87
C THR A 193 -2.52 -11.41 4.04
N ALA A 194 -3.38 -11.31 3.03
CA ALA A 194 -4.69 -11.94 2.98
C ALA A 194 -5.00 -12.43 1.55
N ALA A 195 -5.87 -13.42 1.44
CA ALA A 195 -6.57 -13.70 0.19
C ALA A 195 -7.64 -12.62 -0.08
N VAL A 196 -8.14 -12.63 -1.30
CA VAL A 196 -9.28 -11.80 -1.73
C VAL A 196 -10.46 -12.74 -2.00
#